data_dc7a7f4e434b33a4429083070b44a9a4
#
_entry.id   dc7a7f4e434b33a4429083070b44a9a4
#
_cell.length_a   1.000
_cell.length_b   1.000
_cell.length_c   1.000
_cell.angle_alpha   90.00
_cell.angle_beta   90.00
_cell.angle_gamma   90.00
#
_symmetry.space_group_name_H-M   'P 1'
#
loop_
_entity.id
_entity.type
_entity.pdbx_description
1 polymer ?
#
loop_
_entity_poly.entity_id
_entity_poly.type
_entity_poly.pdbx_seq_one_letter_code
_entity_poly.pdbx_strand_id
1 'polypeptide(L)'
;DLARSVPETTIILDHFGTPLGVGPYESQREDIFAAWKADVAELARCPNVVAKLGGLAMPDNGFGWHLADRPPTSDEIVEAHQDYFLHTIDCFGPDRCMFESNFPVDRLSVSYRVLFNAFKKMVANFNDGERSAMFSGTAARTYRL
;
A
#
# COMPACT_ATOMS: atom_id res chain seq x y z
N ASP A 1 -1.69 -18.72 6.48
CA ASP A 1 -2.41 -20.02 6.44
C ASP A 1 -3.53 -20.02 5.38
N LEU A 2 -4.46 -19.02 5.37
CA LEU A 2 -5.58 -18.99 4.41
C LEU A 2 -5.10 -19.10 2.95
N ALA A 3 -4.14 -18.27 2.52
CA ALA A 3 -3.67 -18.29 1.14
C ALA A 3 -3.11 -19.64 0.69
N ARG A 4 -2.46 -20.36 1.60
CA ARG A 4 -1.95 -21.71 1.34
C ARG A 4 -3.04 -22.77 1.31
N SER A 5 -4.14 -22.56 2.05
CA SER A 5 -5.25 -23.54 2.10
C SER A 5 -6.16 -23.48 0.87
N VAL A 6 -6.11 -22.38 0.10
CA VAL A 6 -6.93 -22.16 -1.11
C VAL A 6 -6.08 -21.68 -2.29
N PRO A 7 -5.09 -22.46 -2.76
CA PRO A 7 -4.09 -22.01 -3.74
C PRO A 7 -4.68 -21.60 -5.08
N GLU A 8 -5.84 -22.13 -5.45
CA GLU A 8 -6.55 -21.80 -6.71
C GLU A 8 -7.37 -20.50 -6.63
N THR A 9 -7.47 -19.92 -5.42
CA THR A 9 -8.24 -18.67 -5.21
C THR A 9 -7.31 -17.49 -5.15
N THR A 10 -7.51 -16.48 -6.01
CA THR A 10 -6.78 -15.24 -5.91
C THR A 10 -7.21 -14.48 -4.64
N ILE A 11 -6.25 -14.16 -3.80
CA ILE A 11 -6.45 -13.35 -2.59
C ILE A 11 -5.83 -11.98 -2.82
N ILE A 12 -6.53 -10.94 -2.40
CA ILE A 12 -6.06 -9.56 -2.48
C ILE A 12 -5.73 -9.08 -1.08
N LEU A 13 -4.46 -8.73 -0.84
CA LEU A 13 -4.04 -8.01 0.36
C LEU A 13 -4.47 -6.56 0.22
N ASP A 14 -5.43 -6.15 1.04
CA ASP A 14 -5.98 -4.79 1.01
C ASP A 14 -5.20 -3.88 1.97
N HIS A 15 -4.97 -2.62 1.58
CA HIS A 15 -4.44 -1.54 2.43
C HIS A 15 -3.18 -1.93 3.23
N PHE A 16 -2.24 -2.68 2.63
CA PHE A 16 -1.03 -3.18 3.32
C PHE A 16 -1.34 -4.03 4.58
N GLY A 17 -2.54 -4.58 4.71
CA GLY A 17 -2.99 -5.23 5.93
C GLY A 17 -3.26 -4.29 7.10
N THR A 18 -3.36 -3.00 6.83
CA THR A 18 -3.68 -1.91 7.79
C THR A 18 -2.77 -1.93 9.03
N PRO A 19 -1.47 -1.60 8.89
CA PRO A 19 -0.58 -1.47 10.05
C PRO A 19 -1.10 -0.35 10.97
N LEU A 20 -1.58 -0.73 12.17
CA LEU A 20 -2.23 0.20 13.09
C LEU A 20 -1.22 1.17 13.71
N GLY A 21 -1.64 2.44 13.89
CA GLY A 21 -0.82 3.50 14.48
C GLY A 21 -1.59 4.39 15.45
N VAL A 22 -2.73 3.91 15.99
CA VAL A 22 -3.61 4.66 16.89
C VAL A 22 -3.88 3.90 18.17
N GLY A 23 -4.34 4.60 19.21
CA GLY A 23 -4.66 4.01 20.50
C GLY A 23 -3.44 3.34 21.13
N PRO A 24 -3.53 2.06 21.56
CA PRO A 24 -2.41 1.37 22.21
C PRO A 24 -1.19 1.17 21.29
N TYR A 25 -1.33 1.38 19.99
CA TYR A 25 -0.28 1.19 18.97
C TYR A 25 0.47 2.47 18.60
N GLU A 26 0.04 3.63 19.09
CA GLU A 26 0.53 4.96 18.70
C GLU A 26 2.05 5.14 18.88
N SER A 27 2.60 4.55 19.97
CA SER A 27 4.04 4.63 20.26
C SER A 27 4.87 3.45 19.74
N GLN A 28 4.27 2.51 19.01
CA GLN A 28 4.89 1.24 18.61
C GLN A 28 5.18 1.15 17.10
N ARG A 29 5.22 2.28 16.40
CA ARG A 29 5.34 2.31 14.93
C ARG A 29 6.54 1.52 14.40
N GLU A 30 7.71 1.66 15.02
CA GLU A 30 8.93 0.98 14.57
C GLU A 30 8.83 -0.55 14.70
N ASP A 31 8.34 -1.02 15.85
CA ASP A 31 8.15 -2.44 16.12
C ASP A 31 7.08 -3.04 15.21
N ILE A 32 5.96 -2.33 15.02
CA ILE A 32 4.89 -2.74 14.12
C ILE A 32 5.40 -2.80 12.68
N PHE A 33 6.17 -1.80 12.24
CA PHE A 33 6.74 -1.79 10.89
C PHE A 33 7.71 -2.95 10.67
N ALA A 34 8.54 -3.26 11.67
CA ALA A 34 9.48 -4.39 11.60
C ALA A 34 8.74 -5.74 11.49
N ALA A 35 7.71 -5.96 12.33
CA ALA A 35 6.88 -7.15 12.28
C ALA A 35 6.11 -7.23 10.95
N TRP A 36 5.49 -6.13 10.53
CA TRP A 36 4.76 -6.01 9.27
C TRP A 36 5.61 -6.38 8.04
N LYS A 37 6.88 -5.94 8.00
CA LYS A 37 7.80 -6.31 6.91
C LYS A 37 7.99 -7.82 6.81
N ALA A 38 8.16 -8.49 7.94
CA ALA A 38 8.32 -9.94 7.98
C ALA A 38 7.06 -10.67 7.50
N ASP A 39 5.89 -10.21 7.96
CA ASP A 39 4.59 -10.79 7.59
C ASP A 39 4.27 -10.61 6.10
N VAL A 40 4.55 -9.42 5.55
CA VAL A 40 4.36 -9.13 4.12
C VAL A 40 5.29 -9.99 3.26
N ALA A 41 6.56 -10.13 3.64
CA ALA A 41 7.50 -11.00 2.94
C ALA A 41 7.06 -12.47 2.96
N GLU A 42 6.54 -12.96 4.10
CA GLU A 42 6.02 -14.32 4.20
C GLU A 42 4.74 -14.52 3.37
N LEU A 43 3.83 -13.55 3.37
CA LEU A 43 2.61 -13.59 2.57
C LEU A 43 2.91 -13.57 1.06
N ALA A 44 3.91 -12.81 0.64
CA ALA A 44 4.32 -12.69 -0.76
C ALA A 44 4.85 -14.00 -1.37
N ARG A 45 5.23 -15.00 -0.52
CA ARG A 45 5.60 -16.36 -0.96
C ARG A 45 4.41 -17.15 -1.48
N CYS A 46 3.19 -16.69 -1.23
CA CYS A 46 1.99 -17.30 -1.77
C CYS A 46 1.72 -16.75 -3.18
N PRO A 47 1.83 -17.54 -4.26
CA PRO A 47 1.72 -17.05 -5.63
C PRO A 47 0.31 -16.57 -5.99
N ASN A 48 -0.70 -17.01 -5.26
CA ASN A 48 -2.10 -16.63 -5.41
C ASN A 48 -2.48 -15.32 -4.69
N VAL A 49 -1.52 -14.61 -4.12
CA VAL A 49 -1.76 -13.32 -3.45
C VAL A 49 -1.27 -12.16 -4.31
N VAL A 50 -2.11 -11.16 -4.47
CA VAL A 50 -1.77 -9.85 -5.05
C VAL A 50 -1.96 -8.75 -3.99
N ALA A 51 -1.22 -7.66 -4.08
CA ALA A 51 -1.24 -6.60 -3.09
C ALA A 51 -1.77 -5.29 -3.68
N LYS A 52 -2.65 -4.63 -2.94
CA LYS A 52 -3.04 -3.24 -3.19
C LYS A 52 -2.09 -2.28 -2.49
N LEU A 53 -1.62 -1.31 -3.24
CA LEU A 53 -0.71 -0.25 -2.80
C LEU A 53 -1.50 1.04 -2.53
N GLY A 54 -2.05 1.19 -1.35
CA GLY A 54 -2.82 2.36 -0.92
C GLY A 54 -3.47 2.16 0.44
N GLY A 55 -4.20 3.17 0.91
CA GLY A 55 -4.90 3.12 2.19
C GLY A 55 -4.08 3.54 3.41
N LEU A 56 -2.80 3.92 3.27
CA LEU A 56 -2.00 4.38 4.42
C LEU A 56 -2.37 5.77 4.92
N ALA A 57 -3.16 6.54 4.16
CA ALA A 57 -3.61 7.85 4.60
C ALA A 57 -4.88 7.79 5.49
N MET A 58 -5.39 6.59 5.78
CA MET A 58 -6.46 6.40 6.75
C MET A 58 -6.05 6.86 8.15
N PRO A 59 -6.99 7.38 8.96
CA PRO A 59 -6.74 7.74 10.35
C PRO A 59 -6.12 6.61 11.19
N ASP A 60 -6.56 5.37 10.97
CA ASP A 60 -6.15 4.17 11.72
C ASP A 60 -4.65 3.87 11.64
N ASN A 61 -4.00 4.31 10.56
CA ASN A 61 -2.55 4.13 10.37
C ASN A 61 -1.70 5.15 11.18
N GLY A 62 -2.36 6.12 11.84
CA GLY A 62 -1.76 7.01 12.82
C GLY A 62 -0.79 8.05 12.26
N PHE A 63 -0.84 8.38 10.97
CA PHE A 63 -0.04 9.48 10.40
C PHE A 63 -0.59 10.88 10.74
N GLY A 64 -1.83 10.97 11.23
CA GLY A 64 -2.41 12.19 11.75
C GLY A 64 -2.79 13.26 10.71
N TRP A 65 -2.68 12.96 9.41
CA TRP A 65 -2.95 13.93 8.35
C TRP A 65 -4.32 14.58 8.42
N HIS A 66 -5.34 13.82 8.83
CA HIS A 66 -6.73 14.28 8.97
C HIS A 66 -6.95 15.29 10.10
N LEU A 67 -5.99 15.43 11.02
CA LEU A 67 -6.00 16.38 12.12
C LEU A 67 -5.06 17.57 11.91
N ALA A 68 -4.28 17.56 10.83
CA ALA A 68 -3.31 18.61 10.54
C ALA A 68 -4.00 19.88 10.03
N ASP A 69 -3.40 21.05 10.28
CA ASP A 69 -3.91 22.35 9.83
C ASP A 69 -4.02 22.46 8.29
N ARG A 70 -3.25 21.67 7.57
CA ARG A 70 -3.29 21.57 6.11
C ARG A 70 -3.09 20.12 5.65
N PRO A 71 -3.63 19.75 4.48
CA PRO A 71 -3.32 18.46 3.87
C PRO A 71 -1.81 18.33 3.53
N PRO A 72 -1.27 17.10 3.53
CA PRO A 72 0.11 16.88 3.14
C PRO A 72 0.33 17.15 1.65
N THR A 73 1.56 17.50 1.31
CA THR A 73 2.06 17.50 -0.06
C THR A 73 2.39 16.09 -0.53
N SER A 74 2.59 15.90 -1.84
CA SER A 74 3.04 14.59 -2.35
C SER A 74 4.44 14.20 -1.88
N ASP A 75 5.30 15.15 -1.54
CA ASP A 75 6.64 14.87 -1.02
C ASP A 75 6.58 14.39 0.44
N GLU A 76 5.76 15.02 1.26
CA GLU A 76 5.52 14.57 2.65
C GLU A 76 4.92 13.16 2.70
N ILE A 77 4.03 12.81 1.75
CA ILE A 77 3.49 11.45 1.64
C ILE A 77 4.60 10.47 1.22
N VAL A 78 5.44 10.83 0.25
CA VAL A 78 6.58 9.99 -0.15
C VAL A 78 7.48 9.73 1.05
N GLU A 79 7.89 10.78 1.77
CA GLU A 79 8.74 10.67 2.95
C GLU A 79 8.18 9.73 4.02
N ALA A 80 6.86 9.83 4.27
CA ALA A 80 6.21 9.05 5.32
C ALA A 80 5.87 7.60 4.93
N HIS A 81 5.58 7.35 3.65
CA HIS A 81 4.96 6.10 3.23
C HIS A 81 5.84 5.24 2.31
N GLN A 82 6.86 5.79 1.64
CA GLN A 82 7.60 5.06 0.58
C GLN A 82 8.15 3.70 1.03
N ASP A 83 8.58 3.56 2.28
CA ASP A 83 9.17 2.32 2.76
C ASP A 83 8.15 1.16 2.78
N TYR A 84 6.88 1.44 3.06
CA TYR A 84 5.79 0.45 2.95
C TYR A 84 5.55 0.04 1.49
N PHE A 85 5.52 1.01 0.59
CA PHE A 85 5.29 0.77 -0.84
C PHE A 85 6.44 -0.03 -1.45
N LEU A 86 7.67 0.44 -1.30
CA LEU A 86 8.85 -0.20 -1.90
C LEU A 86 9.07 -1.60 -1.34
N HIS A 87 8.95 -1.80 -0.02
CA HIS A 87 9.06 -3.14 0.56
C HIS A 87 8.00 -4.11 0.01
N THR A 88 6.75 -3.66 -0.14
CA THR A 88 5.69 -4.50 -0.72
C THR A 88 5.98 -4.83 -2.17
N ILE A 89 6.43 -3.85 -2.97
CA ILE A 89 6.79 -4.08 -4.38
C ILE A 89 7.99 -5.04 -4.49
N ASP A 90 8.99 -4.90 -3.62
CA ASP A 90 10.15 -5.80 -3.60
C ASP A 90 9.75 -7.24 -3.28
N CYS A 91 8.80 -7.43 -2.36
CA CYS A 91 8.34 -8.77 -1.97
C CYS A 91 7.44 -9.42 -3.02
N PHE A 92 6.45 -8.70 -3.54
CA PHE A 92 5.44 -9.24 -4.47
C PHE A 92 5.87 -9.18 -5.94
N GLY A 93 6.72 -8.23 -6.30
CA GLY A 93 7.00 -7.83 -7.67
C GLY A 93 5.92 -6.92 -8.26
N PRO A 94 6.27 -6.07 -9.26
CA PRO A 94 5.34 -5.12 -9.88
C PRO A 94 4.08 -5.76 -10.47
N ASP A 95 4.20 -6.99 -10.99
CA ASP A 95 3.10 -7.72 -11.64
C ASP A 95 2.05 -8.27 -10.65
N ARG A 96 2.34 -8.25 -9.35
CA ARG A 96 1.39 -8.63 -8.29
C ARG A 96 1.04 -7.46 -7.38
N CYS A 97 1.36 -6.23 -7.78
CA CYS A 97 1.02 -5.00 -7.08
C CYS A 97 0.08 -4.15 -7.91
N MET A 98 -0.87 -3.47 -7.27
CA MET A 98 -1.78 -2.53 -7.94
C MET A 98 -2.07 -1.33 -7.04
N PHE A 99 -1.91 -0.11 -7.57
CA PHE A 99 -2.25 1.11 -6.84
C PHE A 99 -3.74 1.24 -6.62
N GLU A 100 -4.10 1.74 -5.44
CA GLU A 100 -5.48 2.11 -5.10
C GLU A 100 -5.53 3.47 -4.40
N SER A 101 -6.65 4.15 -4.52
CA SER A 101 -6.86 5.44 -3.85
C SER A 101 -7.40 5.31 -2.44
N ASN A 102 -8.10 4.22 -2.14
CA ASN A 102 -8.91 4.04 -0.93
C ASN A 102 -9.92 5.21 -0.71
N PHE A 103 -10.35 5.84 -1.80
CA PHE A 103 -11.37 6.89 -1.71
C PHE A 103 -12.77 6.26 -1.58
N PRO A 104 -13.62 6.83 -0.69
CA PRO A 104 -13.51 8.17 -0.09
C PRO A 104 -12.76 8.25 1.25
N VAL A 105 -12.27 7.15 1.83
CA VAL A 105 -11.69 7.16 3.19
C VAL A 105 -10.43 8.04 3.27
N ASP A 106 -9.48 7.86 2.39
CA ASP A 106 -8.23 8.65 2.37
C ASP A 106 -8.46 10.13 2.06
N ARG A 107 -9.65 10.52 1.58
CA ARG A 107 -10.03 11.92 1.37
C ARG A 107 -10.02 12.74 2.67
N LEU A 108 -10.17 12.10 3.81
CA LEU A 108 -10.06 12.76 5.12
C LEU A 108 -8.68 13.38 5.32
N SER A 109 -7.65 12.82 4.70
CA SER A 109 -6.25 13.18 4.87
C SER A 109 -5.64 13.87 3.65
N VAL A 110 -6.01 13.46 2.44
CA VAL A 110 -5.30 13.86 1.22
C VAL A 110 -6.23 13.99 0.02
N SER A 111 -5.91 14.86 -0.94
CA SER A 111 -6.62 14.91 -2.21
C SER A 111 -6.16 13.78 -3.15
N TYR A 112 -7.07 13.30 -4.00
CA TYR A 112 -6.78 12.26 -5.00
C TYR A 112 -5.56 12.61 -5.87
N ARG A 113 -5.47 13.85 -6.32
CA ARG A 113 -4.36 14.35 -7.15
C ARG A 113 -3.01 14.26 -6.43
N VAL A 114 -2.96 14.67 -5.17
CA VAL A 114 -1.72 14.66 -4.36
C VAL A 114 -1.30 13.22 -4.10
N LEU A 115 -2.23 12.34 -3.76
CA LEU A 115 -1.98 10.92 -3.52
C LEU A 115 -1.37 10.24 -4.77
N PHE A 116 -2.00 10.40 -5.94
CA PHE A 116 -1.47 9.80 -7.18
C PHE A 116 -0.16 10.44 -7.65
N ASN A 117 0.10 11.70 -7.33
CA ASN A 117 1.41 12.30 -7.57
C ASN A 117 2.48 11.68 -6.66
N ALA A 118 2.17 11.36 -5.41
CA ALA A 118 3.08 10.65 -4.51
C ALA A 118 3.39 9.25 -5.06
N PHE A 119 2.39 8.49 -5.48
CA PHE A 119 2.59 7.17 -6.11
C PHE A 119 3.55 7.22 -7.31
N LYS A 120 3.33 8.18 -8.21
CA LYS A 120 4.23 8.37 -9.38
C LYS A 120 5.66 8.68 -8.98
N LYS A 121 5.88 9.45 -7.91
CA LYS A 121 7.21 9.76 -7.37
C LYS A 121 7.88 8.52 -6.78
N MET A 122 7.16 7.73 -5.98
CA MET A 122 7.67 6.50 -5.36
C MET A 122 8.20 5.49 -6.38
N VAL A 123 7.55 5.40 -7.54
CA VAL A 123 7.92 4.42 -8.59
C VAL A 123 8.60 5.06 -9.80
N ALA A 124 9.16 6.26 -9.66
CA ALA A 124 9.79 6.97 -10.76
C ALA A 124 10.98 6.22 -11.38
N ASN A 125 11.67 5.39 -10.60
CA ASN A 125 12.84 4.60 -11.03
C ASN A 125 12.47 3.24 -11.66
N PHE A 126 11.22 2.84 -11.63
CA PHE A 126 10.74 1.63 -12.29
C PHE A 126 10.56 1.88 -13.79
N ASN A 127 10.73 0.84 -14.62
CA ASN A 127 10.52 0.97 -16.05
C ASN A 127 9.03 1.15 -16.42
N ASP A 128 8.76 1.49 -17.68
CA ASP A 128 7.38 1.79 -18.13
C ASP A 128 6.44 0.58 -18.01
N GLY A 129 6.94 -0.64 -18.27
CA GLY A 129 6.18 -1.86 -18.14
C GLY A 129 5.75 -2.13 -16.70
N GLU A 130 6.68 -2.00 -15.75
CA GLU A 130 6.43 -2.17 -14.31
C GLU A 130 5.44 -1.12 -13.80
N ARG A 131 5.62 0.15 -14.19
CA ARG A 131 4.67 1.21 -13.84
C ARG A 131 3.29 0.93 -14.42
N SER A 132 3.20 0.52 -15.68
CA SER A 132 1.93 0.16 -16.32
C SER A 132 1.25 -1.01 -15.61
N ALA A 133 2.01 -2.03 -15.19
CA ALA A 133 1.48 -3.14 -14.41
C ALA A 133 0.85 -2.63 -13.11
N MET A 134 1.57 -1.86 -12.30
CA MET A 134 1.10 -1.36 -11.01
C MET A 134 -0.07 -0.36 -11.11
N PHE A 135 -0.11 0.51 -12.14
CA PHE A 135 -1.18 1.51 -12.27
C PHE A 135 -2.45 0.98 -12.94
N SER A 136 -2.37 -0.11 -13.71
CA SER A 136 -3.54 -0.62 -14.43
C SER A 136 -3.52 -2.13 -14.72
N GLY A 137 -2.41 -2.67 -15.19
CA GLY A 137 -2.35 -4.03 -15.73
C GLY A 137 -2.69 -5.10 -14.70
N THR A 138 -2.17 -5.01 -13.49
CA THR A 138 -2.45 -5.97 -12.42
C THR A 138 -3.92 -5.93 -12.01
N ALA A 139 -4.50 -4.72 -11.87
CA ALA A 139 -5.92 -4.58 -11.57
C ALA A 139 -6.79 -5.17 -12.69
N ALA A 140 -6.47 -4.87 -13.95
CA ALA A 140 -7.21 -5.41 -15.10
C ALA A 140 -7.21 -6.95 -15.12
N ARG A 141 -6.06 -7.59 -14.88
CA ARG A 141 -5.97 -9.05 -14.80
C ARG A 141 -6.73 -9.62 -13.59
N THR A 142 -6.55 -9.00 -12.42
CA THR A 142 -7.13 -9.48 -11.17
C THR A 142 -8.65 -9.41 -11.16
N TYR A 143 -9.20 -8.30 -11.66
CA TYR A 143 -10.66 -8.05 -11.71
C TYR A 143 -11.31 -8.46 -13.04
N ARG A 144 -10.53 -8.95 -14.02
CA ARG A 144 -11.01 -9.39 -15.34
C ARG A 144 -11.75 -8.28 -16.10
N LEU A 145 -11.15 -7.07 -16.10
CA LEU A 145 -11.67 -5.89 -16.78
C LEU A 145 -11.32 -5.89 -18.29
#